data_8720466232410d89afeca44884669599
#
_entry.id   8720466232410d89afeca44884669599
#
_cell.length_a   1.000
_cell.length_b   1.000
_cell.length_c   1.000
_cell.angle_alpha   90.00
_cell.angle_beta   90.00
_cell.angle_gamma   90.00
#
_symmetry.space_group_name_H-M   'P 1'
#
loop_
_entity.id
_entity.type
_entity.pdbx_description
1 polymer ?
#
loop_
_entity_poly.entity_id
_entity_poly.type
_entity_poly.pdbx_seq_one_letter_code
_entity_poly.pdbx_strand_id
1 'polypeptide(L)'
;MKFEKVTIVNFRNFENIEINISNKNIFFGLNDIGKTNFLYALRYVFDKDIRKNLLIDSDFHKKNTKKPIEITIVIDISDTSNADCQKLRAQLKGALLSSHTKVYIKLIAEYNVQDLSAMPLLYWGGDLMQLQEMKQRGYLYELDYVFNITYIDSYVDLHSLFKKNISTLVKSENKADDAILANIQTTVNQLNTDIATLSGIKDFESKITPEYKKFRNDGVSVSVKSEIAVKGLYSNIIPYIKQDGDDNLYPTAGEGRKKLLVYSIYDLLSSESDEKKINIFLVEEPENHLHKSLQIALSQILFTDEKYRYLFVTTHSPFVLYEMNNVSLIRVFSDQKINSASYFYTVPDCYEKNRKMLNRYLTEAIFANKVLLVEGPSELMLFEKILSVVRPFYEADGVYVLAVGGIGFEAYVAILDALEIVNIIKTDNDLRHVKSSGKYSVLGFSRCNSIIGEQLLPTSAITGNTVDDRRQLYSDNITIIDEIRKNYDVYLSKADLENDLDEFLHSELVSYLDVDDPVVYLQNAKHFHMVELIEKISDNDCRKIYNHYNFACLKEIAE
;
A
#
# COMPACT_ATOMS: atom_id res chain seq x y z
N MET A 1 -19.96 7.25 7.94
CA MET A 1 -19.94 6.18 6.93
C MET A 1 -18.65 5.40 7.06
N LYS A 2 -18.71 4.07 7.02
CA LYS A 2 -17.53 3.20 7.14
C LYS A 2 -17.63 2.06 6.13
N PHE A 3 -16.60 1.88 5.32
CA PHE A 3 -16.47 0.68 4.50
C PHE A 3 -16.17 -0.52 5.40
N GLU A 4 -16.76 -1.68 5.13
CA GLU A 4 -16.57 -2.89 5.95
C GLU A 4 -15.96 -4.05 5.17
N LYS A 5 -16.48 -4.31 3.97
CA LYS A 5 -16.13 -5.53 3.23
C LYS A 5 -16.24 -5.35 1.72
N VAL A 6 -15.38 -6.02 0.99
CA VAL A 6 -15.49 -6.22 -0.46
C VAL A 6 -15.40 -7.71 -0.75
N THR A 7 -16.35 -8.21 -1.55
CA THR A 7 -16.32 -9.58 -2.08
C THR A 7 -16.22 -9.50 -3.60
N ILE A 8 -15.29 -10.24 -4.18
CA ILE A 8 -15.05 -10.29 -5.63
C ILE A 8 -15.11 -11.74 -6.09
N VAL A 9 -15.95 -12.04 -7.06
CA VAL A 9 -16.17 -13.39 -7.61
C VAL A 9 -15.94 -13.36 -9.12
N ASN A 10 -15.16 -14.31 -9.60
CA ASN A 10 -14.92 -14.59 -11.02
C ASN A 10 -14.35 -13.39 -11.81
N PHE A 11 -13.53 -12.53 -11.20
CA PHE A 11 -12.96 -11.35 -11.83
C PHE A 11 -11.44 -11.46 -11.97
N ARG A 12 -10.94 -11.47 -13.20
CA ARG A 12 -9.51 -11.54 -13.56
C ARG A 12 -8.78 -12.66 -12.83
N ASN A 13 -7.88 -12.33 -11.91
CA ASN A 13 -7.15 -13.30 -11.11
C ASN A 13 -7.90 -13.78 -9.86
N PHE A 14 -9.03 -13.17 -9.51
CA PHE A 14 -9.83 -13.56 -8.34
C PHE A 14 -10.91 -14.59 -8.73
N GLU A 15 -10.78 -15.81 -8.20
CA GLU A 15 -11.85 -16.80 -8.29
C GLU A 15 -13.01 -16.45 -7.35
N ASN A 16 -12.69 -16.27 -6.08
CA ASN A 16 -13.58 -15.78 -5.03
C ASN A 16 -12.72 -15.28 -3.88
N ILE A 17 -12.81 -14.00 -3.55
CA ILE A 17 -12.07 -13.38 -2.46
C ILE A 17 -13.00 -12.49 -1.64
N GLU A 18 -12.86 -12.56 -0.33
CA GLU A 18 -13.54 -11.69 0.62
C GLU A 18 -12.50 -10.93 1.44
N ILE A 19 -12.60 -9.60 1.48
CA ILE A 19 -11.62 -8.72 2.10
C ILE A 19 -12.33 -7.79 3.08
N ASN A 20 -11.91 -7.81 4.34
CA ASN A 20 -12.32 -6.81 5.32
C ASN A 20 -11.54 -5.51 5.08
N ILE A 21 -12.27 -4.42 4.95
CA ILE A 21 -11.74 -3.10 4.64
C ILE A 21 -12.17 -2.08 5.70
N SER A 22 -11.58 -0.91 5.63
CA SER A 22 -11.99 0.27 6.40
C SER A 22 -12.05 1.51 5.51
N ASN A 23 -12.06 2.69 6.11
CA ASN A 23 -12.06 3.92 5.32
C ASN A 23 -10.69 4.21 4.67
N LYS A 24 -9.58 3.80 5.30
CA LYS A 24 -8.24 3.87 4.73
C LYS A 24 -7.66 2.47 4.63
N ASN A 25 -7.25 2.08 3.43
CA ASN A 25 -6.86 0.72 3.10
C ASN A 25 -5.52 0.70 2.37
N ILE A 26 -4.64 -0.18 2.78
CA ILE A 26 -3.31 -0.36 2.21
C ILE A 26 -3.20 -1.79 1.70
N PHE A 27 -3.06 -1.95 0.40
CA PHE A 27 -2.86 -3.24 -0.27
C PHE A 27 -1.40 -3.44 -0.58
N PHE A 28 -0.81 -4.50 -0.07
CA PHE A 28 0.57 -4.87 -0.30
C PHE A 28 0.71 -6.38 -0.57
N GLY A 29 1.88 -6.81 -0.98
CA GLY A 29 2.17 -8.20 -1.36
C GLY A 29 3.06 -8.25 -2.60
N LEU A 30 3.36 -9.45 -3.09
CA LEU A 30 4.22 -9.67 -4.25
C LEU A 30 3.65 -9.03 -5.52
N ASN A 31 4.52 -8.83 -6.52
CA ASN A 31 4.09 -8.35 -7.84
C ASN A 31 3.16 -9.37 -8.52
N ASP A 32 2.31 -8.90 -9.41
CA ASP A 32 1.40 -9.70 -10.26
C ASP A 32 0.30 -10.49 -9.52
N ILE A 33 0.14 -10.32 -8.21
CA ILE A 33 -0.88 -11.06 -7.42
C ILE A 33 -2.29 -10.45 -7.54
N GLY A 34 -2.41 -9.23 -8.08
CA GLY A 34 -3.73 -8.65 -8.35
C GLY A 34 -4.10 -7.41 -7.55
N LYS A 35 -3.14 -6.72 -6.92
CA LYS A 35 -3.39 -5.43 -6.24
C LYS A 35 -4.07 -4.42 -7.16
N THR A 36 -3.54 -4.24 -8.36
CA THR A 36 -4.14 -3.42 -9.41
C THR A 36 -5.54 -3.91 -9.79
N ASN A 37 -5.74 -5.23 -9.92
CA ASN A 37 -7.05 -5.80 -10.25
C ASN A 37 -8.10 -5.55 -9.17
N PHE A 38 -7.70 -5.47 -7.89
CA PHE A 38 -8.60 -5.06 -6.83
C PHE A 38 -9.06 -3.60 -7.00
N LEU A 39 -8.15 -2.67 -7.28
CA LEU A 39 -8.51 -1.28 -7.57
C LEU A 39 -9.42 -1.18 -8.80
N TYR A 40 -9.17 -1.97 -9.85
CA TYR A 40 -10.05 -2.04 -11.01
C TYR A 40 -11.45 -2.57 -10.67
N ALA A 41 -11.57 -3.56 -9.77
CA ALA A 41 -12.87 -4.03 -9.31
C ALA A 41 -13.67 -2.90 -8.64
N LEU A 42 -13.03 -2.09 -7.77
CA LEU A 42 -13.65 -0.89 -7.19
C LEU A 42 -14.01 0.15 -8.25
N ARG A 43 -13.15 0.35 -9.25
CA ARG A 43 -13.43 1.28 -10.36
C ARG A 43 -14.64 0.85 -11.17
N TYR A 44 -14.82 -0.41 -11.47
CA TYR A 44 -16.03 -0.88 -12.16
C TYR A 44 -17.31 -0.58 -11.35
N VAL A 45 -17.24 -0.54 -10.02
CA VAL A 45 -18.38 -0.16 -9.19
C VAL A 45 -18.56 1.37 -9.15
N PHE A 46 -17.51 2.15 -8.91
CA PHE A 46 -17.64 3.58 -8.60
C PHE A 46 -17.27 4.52 -9.75
N ASP A 47 -16.51 4.08 -10.76
CA ASP A 47 -16.02 4.94 -11.84
C ASP A 47 -16.86 4.76 -13.12
N LYS A 48 -17.68 5.78 -13.39
CA LYS A 48 -18.53 5.81 -14.60
C LYS A 48 -17.74 5.72 -15.91
N ASP A 49 -16.51 6.24 -15.93
CA ASP A 49 -15.70 6.25 -17.14
C ASP A 49 -15.14 4.86 -17.48
N ILE A 50 -14.86 4.04 -16.47
CA ILE A 50 -14.47 2.64 -16.68
C ILE A 50 -15.69 1.77 -17.05
N ARG A 51 -16.85 1.99 -16.42
CA ARG A 51 -18.06 1.21 -16.72
C ARG A 51 -18.56 1.36 -18.17
N LYS A 52 -18.17 2.42 -18.88
CA LYS A 52 -18.43 2.56 -20.32
C LYS A 52 -17.75 1.46 -21.13
N ASN A 53 -16.62 0.94 -20.63
CA ASN A 53 -15.92 -0.17 -21.26
C ASN A 53 -16.58 -1.47 -20.81
N LEU A 54 -17.12 -2.22 -21.77
CA LEU A 54 -17.69 -3.54 -21.51
C LEU A 54 -16.60 -4.50 -21.03
N LEU A 55 -16.96 -5.42 -20.16
CA LEU A 55 -16.08 -6.49 -19.71
C LEU A 55 -15.98 -7.56 -20.82
N ILE A 56 -14.78 -8.04 -21.09
CA ILE A 56 -14.50 -9.05 -22.12
C ILE A 56 -14.13 -10.40 -21.46
N ASP A 57 -13.94 -11.44 -22.25
CA ASP A 57 -13.64 -12.79 -21.74
C ASP A 57 -12.40 -12.85 -20.84
N SER A 58 -11.40 -12.02 -21.10
CA SER A 58 -10.18 -11.93 -20.27
C SER A 58 -10.39 -11.28 -18.89
N ASP A 59 -11.51 -10.59 -18.67
CA ASP A 59 -11.86 -10.06 -17.35
C ASP A 59 -12.51 -11.12 -16.44
N PHE A 60 -12.92 -12.28 -17.01
CA PHE A 60 -13.42 -13.41 -16.25
C PHE A 60 -12.28 -14.30 -15.77
N HIS A 61 -12.36 -14.77 -14.52
CA HIS A 61 -11.33 -15.63 -13.94
C HIS A 61 -11.12 -16.90 -14.80
N LYS A 62 -9.87 -17.11 -15.24
CA LYS A 62 -9.51 -18.21 -16.18
C LYS A 62 -10.44 -18.28 -17.40
N LYS A 63 -10.96 -17.12 -17.85
CA LYS A 63 -11.94 -17.00 -18.94
C LYS A 63 -13.23 -17.80 -18.73
N ASN A 64 -13.63 -18.00 -17.48
CA ASN A 64 -14.86 -18.73 -17.15
C ASN A 64 -16.10 -17.83 -17.34
N THR A 65 -16.53 -17.67 -18.57
CA THR A 65 -17.71 -16.86 -18.94
C THR A 65 -19.05 -17.52 -18.60
N LYS A 66 -19.05 -18.76 -18.09
CA LYS A 66 -20.28 -19.46 -17.66
C LYS A 66 -20.82 -18.97 -16.31
N LYS A 67 -20.01 -18.28 -15.55
CA LYS A 67 -20.39 -17.67 -14.27
C LYS A 67 -20.32 -16.16 -14.41
N PRO A 68 -21.22 -15.39 -13.78
CA PRO A 68 -21.12 -13.93 -13.78
C PRO A 68 -19.89 -13.46 -12.99
N ILE A 69 -19.45 -12.26 -13.32
CA ILE A 69 -18.58 -11.48 -12.43
C ILE A 69 -19.50 -10.84 -11.40
N GLU A 70 -19.15 -10.97 -10.11
CA GLU A 70 -19.86 -10.30 -9.03
C GLU A 70 -18.87 -9.53 -8.15
N ILE A 71 -19.19 -8.26 -7.87
CA ILE A 71 -18.42 -7.42 -6.95
C ILE A 71 -19.40 -6.81 -5.96
N THR A 72 -19.24 -7.14 -4.67
CA THR A 72 -20.12 -6.66 -3.61
C THR A 72 -19.34 -5.82 -2.61
N ILE A 73 -19.83 -4.63 -2.29
CA ILE A 73 -19.26 -3.72 -1.32
C ILE A 73 -20.26 -3.48 -0.19
N VAL A 74 -19.80 -3.62 1.04
CA VAL A 74 -20.62 -3.40 2.24
C VAL A 74 -20.17 -2.12 2.93
N ILE A 75 -21.12 -1.24 3.20
CA ILE A 75 -20.91 0.05 3.85
C ILE A 75 -21.79 0.16 5.08
N ASP A 76 -21.20 0.42 6.24
CA ASP A 76 -21.91 0.75 7.48
C ASP A 76 -22.37 2.22 7.45
N ILE A 77 -23.65 2.42 7.70
CA ILE A 77 -24.33 3.71 7.77
C ILE A 77 -25.07 3.88 9.11
N SER A 78 -24.68 3.15 10.15
CA SER A 78 -25.32 3.19 11.48
C SER A 78 -25.24 4.56 12.13
N ASP A 79 -24.17 5.32 11.88
CA ASP A 79 -24.00 6.69 12.37
C ASP A 79 -24.86 7.67 11.58
N THR A 80 -26.05 7.94 12.10
CA THR A 80 -27.02 8.86 11.49
C THR A 80 -26.62 10.35 11.59
N SER A 81 -25.64 10.68 12.44
CA SER A 81 -25.10 12.04 12.56
C SER A 81 -24.08 12.37 11.48
N ASN A 82 -23.48 11.35 10.87
CA ASN A 82 -22.45 11.50 9.84
C ASN A 82 -23.05 12.01 8.51
N ALA A 83 -22.52 13.12 8.01
CA ALA A 83 -23.01 13.77 6.79
C ALA A 83 -22.98 12.83 5.56
N ASP A 84 -21.96 11.97 5.42
CA ASP A 84 -21.86 11.05 4.29
C ASP A 84 -22.87 9.91 4.39
N CYS A 85 -23.19 9.43 5.63
CA CYS A 85 -24.32 8.51 5.84
C CYS A 85 -25.65 9.14 5.42
N GLN A 86 -25.84 10.43 5.73
CA GLN A 86 -27.07 11.16 5.36
C GLN A 86 -27.16 11.34 3.84
N LYS A 87 -26.07 11.68 3.15
CA LYS A 87 -26.00 11.78 1.68
C LYS A 87 -26.41 10.47 1.02
N LEU A 88 -25.83 9.35 1.49
CA LEU A 88 -26.10 8.01 0.95
C LEU A 88 -27.54 7.59 1.21
N ARG A 89 -28.07 7.79 2.42
CA ARG A 89 -29.48 7.52 2.77
C ARG A 89 -30.45 8.36 1.95
N ALA A 90 -30.13 9.63 1.71
CA ALA A 90 -30.99 10.53 0.92
C ALA A 90 -31.16 10.06 -0.53
N GLN A 91 -30.12 9.48 -1.11
CA GLN A 91 -30.15 8.99 -2.51
C GLN A 91 -30.84 7.62 -2.62
N LEU A 92 -30.68 6.76 -1.61
CA LEU A 92 -31.27 5.40 -1.55
C LEU A 92 -32.77 5.39 -1.19
N LYS A 93 -33.49 6.50 -1.37
CA LYS A 93 -34.93 6.58 -1.06
C LYS A 93 -35.71 5.50 -1.80
N GLY A 94 -36.33 4.59 -1.04
CA GLY A 94 -37.12 3.46 -1.56
C GLY A 94 -36.37 2.12 -1.57
N ALA A 95 -35.04 2.11 -1.61
CA ALA A 95 -34.23 0.89 -1.53
C ALA A 95 -33.68 0.63 -0.10
N LEU A 96 -33.91 1.57 0.83
CA LEU A 96 -33.39 1.51 2.20
C LEU A 96 -34.50 1.82 3.20
N LEU A 97 -34.71 0.92 4.16
CA LEU A 97 -35.56 1.18 5.33
C LEU A 97 -34.78 1.98 6.38
N SER A 98 -35.49 2.75 7.22
CA SER A 98 -34.88 3.52 8.31
C SER A 98 -34.14 2.64 9.32
N SER A 99 -34.55 1.38 9.47
CA SER A 99 -33.92 0.38 10.36
C SER A 99 -32.63 -0.22 9.82
N HIS A 100 -32.33 -0.06 8.55
CA HIS A 100 -31.10 -0.62 7.96
C HIS A 100 -29.88 0.17 8.42
N THR A 101 -28.87 -0.54 8.93
CA THR A 101 -27.58 0.02 9.37
C THR A 101 -26.50 -0.18 8.33
N LYS A 102 -26.73 -0.98 7.29
CA LYS A 102 -25.79 -1.28 6.22
C LYS A 102 -26.39 -1.00 4.85
N VAL A 103 -25.51 -0.70 3.91
CA VAL A 103 -25.81 -0.62 2.48
C VAL A 103 -24.92 -1.61 1.75
N TYR A 104 -25.54 -2.40 0.90
CA TYR A 104 -24.89 -3.31 -0.03
C TYR A 104 -24.95 -2.68 -1.43
N ILE A 105 -23.78 -2.58 -2.07
CA ILE A 105 -23.66 -2.18 -3.47
C ILE A 105 -23.10 -3.38 -4.21
N LYS A 106 -23.82 -3.87 -5.22
CA LYS A 106 -23.43 -5.06 -5.97
C LYS A 106 -23.38 -4.77 -7.46
N LEU A 107 -22.25 -5.12 -8.08
CA LEU A 107 -22.11 -5.19 -9.53
C LEU A 107 -22.25 -6.64 -9.97
N ILE A 108 -23.04 -6.88 -11.01
CA ILE A 108 -23.18 -8.17 -11.67
C ILE A 108 -22.93 -7.96 -13.17
N ALA A 109 -22.08 -8.80 -13.76
CA ALA A 109 -21.84 -8.79 -15.21
C ALA A 109 -21.91 -10.21 -15.75
N GLU A 110 -22.94 -10.46 -16.57
CA GLU A 110 -23.15 -11.72 -17.28
C GLU A 110 -22.62 -11.63 -18.71
N TYR A 111 -21.85 -12.63 -19.12
CA TYR A 111 -21.26 -12.64 -20.46
C TYR A 111 -22.29 -12.97 -21.53
N ASN A 112 -22.44 -12.06 -22.49
CA ASN A 112 -23.24 -12.28 -23.68
C ASN A 112 -22.36 -12.85 -24.80
N VAL A 113 -22.65 -14.07 -25.22
CA VAL A 113 -21.90 -14.77 -26.28
C VAL A 113 -22.07 -14.10 -27.64
N GLN A 114 -23.21 -13.44 -27.89
CA GLN A 114 -23.46 -12.76 -29.17
C GLN A 114 -22.64 -11.48 -29.30
N ASP A 115 -22.55 -10.72 -28.20
CA ASP A 115 -21.84 -9.44 -28.16
C ASP A 115 -20.36 -9.60 -27.79
N LEU A 116 -19.92 -10.81 -27.43
CA LEU A 116 -18.57 -11.15 -26.92
C LEU A 116 -18.14 -10.25 -25.74
N SER A 117 -19.07 -9.84 -24.92
CA SER A 117 -18.86 -8.88 -23.83
C SER A 117 -19.90 -9.04 -22.73
N ALA A 118 -19.63 -8.42 -21.57
CA ALA A 118 -20.57 -8.35 -20.45
C ALA A 118 -20.79 -6.89 -20.05
N MET A 119 -22.05 -6.51 -19.92
CA MET A 119 -22.43 -5.19 -19.41
C MET A 119 -22.52 -5.24 -17.87
N PRO A 120 -21.81 -4.38 -17.14
CA PRO A 120 -21.92 -4.31 -15.69
C PRO A 120 -23.25 -3.64 -15.28
N LEU A 121 -24.07 -4.37 -14.53
CA LEU A 121 -25.30 -3.86 -13.91
C LEU A 121 -25.06 -3.62 -12.43
N LEU A 122 -25.59 -2.52 -11.90
CA LEU A 122 -25.43 -2.13 -10.50
C LEU A 122 -26.76 -2.29 -9.73
N TYR A 123 -26.62 -2.84 -8.54
CA TYR A 123 -27.68 -3.05 -7.57
C TYR A 123 -27.30 -2.46 -6.23
N TRP A 124 -28.27 -2.02 -5.44
CA TRP A 124 -28.06 -1.60 -4.06
C TRP A 124 -29.26 -1.87 -3.16
N GLY A 125 -29.06 -1.85 -1.86
CA GLY A 125 -30.12 -2.03 -0.87
C GLY A 125 -29.58 -2.19 0.54
N GLY A 126 -30.47 -2.27 1.50
CA GLY A 126 -30.15 -2.54 2.91
C GLY A 126 -30.10 -4.02 3.28
N ASP A 127 -30.55 -4.89 2.38
CA ASP A 127 -30.54 -6.34 2.52
C ASP A 127 -29.95 -6.97 1.26
N LEU A 128 -28.93 -7.80 1.42
CA LEU A 128 -28.20 -8.46 0.32
C LEU A 128 -29.13 -9.39 -0.50
N MET A 129 -30.20 -9.92 0.10
CA MET A 129 -31.15 -10.80 -0.55
C MET A 129 -32.26 -10.04 -1.30
N GLN A 130 -32.37 -8.72 -1.09
CA GLN A 130 -33.42 -7.88 -1.67
C GLN A 130 -32.86 -6.59 -2.28
N LEU A 131 -31.81 -6.73 -3.09
CA LEU A 131 -31.22 -5.60 -3.78
C LEU A 131 -32.11 -5.12 -4.92
N GLN A 132 -32.16 -3.82 -5.11
CA GLN A 132 -32.85 -3.18 -6.22
C GLN A 132 -31.84 -2.77 -7.28
N GLU A 133 -32.21 -2.96 -8.55
CA GLU A 133 -31.41 -2.47 -9.66
C GLU A 133 -31.38 -0.93 -9.64
N MET A 134 -30.20 -0.36 -9.79
CA MET A 134 -30.04 1.09 -9.84
C MET A 134 -30.58 1.65 -11.15
N LYS A 135 -31.33 2.75 -11.07
CA LYS A 135 -31.79 3.45 -12.27
C LYS A 135 -30.61 4.04 -13.02
N GLN A 136 -30.63 3.86 -14.33
CA GLN A 136 -29.64 4.38 -15.25
C GLN A 136 -30.22 5.54 -16.09
N ARG A 137 -29.43 6.61 -16.24
CA ARG A 137 -29.72 7.72 -17.15
C ARG A 137 -28.52 7.91 -18.08
N GLY A 138 -28.61 7.39 -19.30
CA GLY A 138 -27.48 7.29 -20.21
C GLY A 138 -26.41 6.36 -19.63
N TYR A 139 -25.21 6.88 -19.34
CA TYR A 139 -24.10 6.12 -18.71
C TYR A 139 -24.05 6.26 -17.19
N LEU A 140 -24.92 7.07 -16.59
CA LEU A 140 -24.89 7.39 -15.16
C LEU A 140 -25.88 6.53 -14.40
N TYR A 141 -25.39 5.89 -13.35
CA TYR A 141 -26.19 5.24 -12.33
C TYR A 141 -26.48 6.21 -11.16
N GLU A 142 -27.45 5.89 -10.32
CA GLU A 142 -27.78 6.66 -9.12
C GLU A 142 -26.55 6.82 -8.19
N LEU A 143 -25.66 5.84 -8.19
CA LEU A 143 -24.40 5.85 -7.45
C LEU A 143 -23.47 7.02 -7.82
N ASP A 144 -23.46 7.41 -9.10
CA ASP A 144 -22.58 8.47 -9.63
C ASP A 144 -22.96 9.88 -9.14
N TYR A 145 -24.17 10.02 -8.59
CA TYR A 145 -24.62 11.27 -7.93
C TYR A 145 -24.17 11.35 -6.47
N VAL A 146 -23.79 10.22 -5.84
CA VAL A 146 -23.36 10.14 -4.45
C VAL A 146 -21.85 10.16 -4.33
N PHE A 147 -21.19 9.34 -5.17
CA PHE A 147 -19.73 9.17 -5.09
C PHE A 147 -19.02 9.88 -6.23
N ASN A 148 -17.85 10.41 -5.89
CA ASN A 148 -16.87 10.89 -6.84
C ASN A 148 -15.59 10.10 -6.63
N ILE A 149 -15.06 9.51 -7.69
CA ILE A 149 -13.84 8.72 -7.62
C ILE A 149 -12.67 9.46 -8.26
N THR A 150 -11.56 9.48 -7.55
CA THR A 150 -10.28 9.97 -8.05
C THR A 150 -9.31 8.79 -8.11
N TYR A 151 -8.98 8.34 -9.33
CA TYR A 151 -7.99 7.31 -9.55
C TYR A 151 -6.67 7.93 -9.98
N ILE A 152 -5.62 7.65 -9.24
CA ILE A 152 -4.24 8.08 -9.50
C ILE A 152 -3.45 6.83 -9.88
N ASP A 153 -3.16 6.70 -11.17
CA ASP A 153 -2.41 5.60 -11.76
C ASP A 153 -0.93 5.62 -11.31
N SER A 154 -0.28 4.47 -11.32
CA SER A 154 1.17 4.34 -11.10
C SER A 154 1.98 5.16 -12.10
N TYR A 155 1.51 5.22 -13.34
CA TYR A 155 2.05 6.07 -14.41
C TYR A 155 1.02 7.11 -14.85
N VAL A 156 1.21 8.35 -14.42
CA VAL A 156 0.33 9.46 -14.82
C VAL A 156 1.02 10.36 -15.82
N ASP A 157 0.41 10.50 -16.99
CA ASP A 157 0.79 11.53 -17.95
C ASP A 157 0.23 12.89 -17.49
N LEU A 158 1.12 13.72 -16.92
CA LEU A 158 0.81 15.07 -16.48
C LEU A 158 0.14 15.91 -17.57
N HIS A 159 0.61 15.79 -18.81
CA HIS A 159 0.10 16.57 -19.93
C HIS A 159 -1.36 16.19 -20.23
N SER A 160 -1.66 14.93 -20.33
CA SER A 160 -3.02 14.43 -20.55
C SER A 160 -3.96 14.78 -19.39
N LEU A 161 -3.48 14.66 -18.14
CA LEU A 161 -4.26 15.05 -16.96
C LEU A 161 -4.59 16.55 -16.98
N PHE A 162 -3.58 17.39 -17.22
CA PHE A 162 -3.74 18.84 -17.26
C PHE A 162 -4.69 19.24 -18.40
N LYS A 163 -4.47 18.71 -19.61
CA LYS A 163 -5.33 18.95 -20.78
C LYS A 163 -6.79 18.56 -20.54
N LYS A 164 -7.04 17.43 -19.88
CA LYS A 164 -8.41 16.96 -19.56
C LYS A 164 -9.12 17.91 -18.59
N ASN A 165 -8.39 18.51 -17.66
CA ASN A 165 -8.97 19.28 -16.55
C ASN A 165 -8.75 20.80 -16.66
N ILE A 166 -8.04 21.28 -17.70
CA ILE A 166 -7.66 22.67 -17.84
C ILE A 166 -8.86 23.63 -17.79
N SER A 167 -9.99 23.26 -18.40
CA SER A 167 -11.19 24.07 -18.40
C SER A 167 -11.81 24.25 -17.01
N THR A 168 -11.58 23.31 -16.10
CA THR A 168 -12.00 23.40 -14.70
C THR A 168 -10.99 24.22 -13.89
N LEU A 169 -9.68 23.95 -14.09
CA LEU A 169 -8.58 24.57 -13.35
C LEU A 169 -8.37 26.06 -13.69
N VAL A 170 -8.73 26.49 -14.89
CA VAL A 170 -8.49 27.86 -15.41
C VAL A 170 -9.81 28.61 -15.63
N LYS A 171 -10.91 28.17 -15.05
CA LYS A 171 -12.17 28.94 -15.10
C LYS A 171 -11.97 30.31 -14.44
N SER A 172 -12.03 31.35 -15.25
CA SER A 172 -12.10 32.72 -14.78
C SER A 172 -13.51 33.25 -15.00
N GLU A 173 -14.14 33.78 -13.96
CA GLU A 173 -15.42 34.53 -14.05
C GLU A 173 -15.19 36.03 -14.29
N ASN A 174 -13.98 36.40 -14.68
CA ASN A 174 -13.60 37.81 -14.79
C ASN A 174 -14.01 38.39 -16.16
N LYS A 175 -14.88 39.40 -16.16
CA LYS A 175 -15.30 40.11 -17.39
C LYS A 175 -14.14 40.69 -18.21
N ALA A 176 -12.96 40.91 -17.60
CA ALA A 176 -11.76 41.32 -18.32
C ALA A 176 -11.28 40.26 -19.32
N ASP A 177 -11.57 39.00 -19.09
CA ASP A 177 -11.16 37.92 -19.96
C ASP A 177 -11.97 37.84 -21.26
N ASP A 178 -13.19 38.39 -21.29
CA ASP A 178 -14.02 38.48 -22.50
C ASP A 178 -13.34 39.32 -23.60
N ALA A 179 -12.68 40.41 -23.22
CA ALA A 179 -11.93 41.23 -24.16
C ALA A 179 -10.66 40.52 -24.68
N ILE A 180 -9.99 39.78 -23.80
CA ILE A 180 -8.81 38.99 -24.16
C ILE A 180 -9.22 37.86 -25.10
N LEU A 181 -10.30 37.16 -24.79
CA LEU A 181 -10.85 36.11 -25.64
C LEU A 181 -11.27 36.59 -27.01
N ALA A 182 -11.89 37.80 -27.11
CA ALA A 182 -12.23 38.43 -28.39
C ALA A 182 -10.98 38.75 -29.22
N ASN A 183 -9.91 39.27 -28.59
CA ASN A 183 -8.62 39.51 -29.26
C ASN A 183 -7.97 38.21 -29.75
N ILE A 184 -7.99 37.16 -28.92
CA ILE A 184 -7.49 35.84 -29.30
C ILE A 184 -8.26 35.31 -30.51
N GLN A 185 -9.59 35.41 -30.51
CA GLN A 185 -10.43 34.98 -31.63
C GLN A 185 -10.11 35.73 -32.91
N THR A 186 -9.89 37.03 -32.83
CA THR A 186 -9.48 37.85 -33.97
C THR A 186 -8.11 37.40 -34.51
N THR A 187 -7.15 37.16 -33.63
CA THR A 187 -5.80 36.66 -34.00
C THR A 187 -5.85 35.29 -34.65
N VAL A 188 -6.66 34.36 -34.11
CA VAL A 188 -6.85 33.02 -34.69
C VAL A 188 -7.51 33.08 -36.06
N ASN A 189 -8.49 33.96 -36.26
CA ASN A 189 -9.12 34.19 -37.56
C ASN A 189 -8.11 34.74 -38.58
N GLN A 190 -7.26 35.69 -38.16
CA GLN A 190 -6.19 36.20 -39.01
C GLN A 190 -5.20 35.11 -39.38
N LEU A 191 -4.76 34.28 -38.41
CA LEU A 191 -3.88 33.16 -38.65
C LEU A 191 -4.47 32.14 -39.65
N ASN A 192 -5.76 31.81 -39.52
CA ASN A 192 -6.46 30.95 -40.47
C ASN A 192 -6.47 31.56 -41.89
N THR A 193 -6.64 32.86 -42.01
CA THR A 193 -6.58 33.58 -43.28
C THR A 193 -5.18 33.53 -43.86
N ASP A 194 -4.16 33.83 -43.06
CA ASP A 194 -2.77 33.86 -43.48
C ASP A 194 -2.29 32.48 -43.96
N ILE A 195 -2.65 31.40 -43.22
CA ILE A 195 -2.36 30.03 -43.65
C ILE A 195 -2.99 29.73 -45.03
N ALA A 196 -4.24 30.11 -45.26
CA ALA A 196 -4.94 29.91 -46.50
C ALA A 196 -4.30 30.65 -47.69
N THR A 197 -3.53 31.74 -47.41
CA THR A 197 -2.81 32.51 -48.44
C THR A 197 -1.39 32.06 -48.71
N LEU A 198 -0.86 31.08 -47.95
CA LEU A 198 0.49 30.58 -48.18
C LEU A 198 0.66 30.11 -49.65
N SER A 199 1.79 30.44 -50.25
CA SER A 199 2.09 30.12 -51.65
C SER A 199 1.95 28.63 -52.00
N GLY A 200 2.42 27.76 -51.08
CA GLY A 200 2.27 26.29 -51.26
C GLY A 200 0.82 25.83 -51.31
N ILE A 201 -0.08 26.46 -50.53
CA ILE A 201 -1.52 26.16 -50.54
C ILE A 201 -2.15 26.68 -51.83
N LYS A 202 -1.82 27.90 -52.25
CA LYS A 202 -2.30 28.43 -53.54
C LYS A 202 -1.81 27.65 -54.73
N ASP A 203 -0.57 27.21 -54.70
CA ASP A 203 -0.02 26.30 -55.72
C ASP A 203 -0.77 24.96 -55.77
N PHE A 204 -1.09 24.39 -54.60
CA PHE A 204 -1.89 23.19 -54.55
C PHE A 204 -3.29 23.40 -55.13
N GLU A 205 -4.00 24.48 -54.70
CA GLU A 205 -5.34 24.85 -55.20
C GLU A 205 -5.32 24.98 -56.75
N SER A 206 -4.27 25.65 -57.28
CA SER A 206 -4.12 25.85 -58.70
C SER A 206 -3.90 24.57 -59.51
N LYS A 207 -3.19 23.60 -58.93
CA LYS A 207 -2.91 22.30 -59.53
C LYS A 207 -4.07 21.30 -59.41
N ILE A 208 -4.73 21.28 -58.25
CA ILE A 208 -5.79 20.29 -57.99
C ILE A 208 -7.11 20.65 -58.68
N THR A 209 -7.42 21.93 -58.84
CA THR A 209 -8.65 22.37 -59.47
C THR A 209 -8.82 21.88 -60.91
N PRO A 210 -7.80 21.96 -61.83
CA PRO A 210 -7.89 21.37 -63.15
C PRO A 210 -8.06 19.85 -63.13
N GLU A 211 -7.39 19.16 -62.22
CA GLU A 211 -7.53 17.69 -62.09
C GLU A 211 -8.94 17.30 -61.65
N TYR A 212 -9.53 18.02 -60.69
CA TYR A 212 -10.92 17.83 -60.25
C TYR A 212 -11.89 18.03 -61.43
N LYS A 213 -11.68 19.09 -62.26
CA LYS A 213 -12.54 19.41 -63.41
C LYS A 213 -12.50 18.37 -64.52
N LYS A 214 -11.47 17.50 -64.59
CA LYS A 214 -11.46 16.35 -65.50
C LYS A 214 -12.53 15.31 -65.17
N PHE A 215 -12.90 15.18 -63.91
CA PHE A 215 -13.92 14.26 -63.47
C PHE A 215 -15.33 14.88 -63.49
N ARG A 216 -15.41 16.19 -63.21
CA ARG A 216 -16.70 16.92 -63.19
C ARG A 216 -16.49 18.42 -63.46
N ASN A 217 -16.99 18.89 -64.57
CA ASN A 217 -16.88 20.27 -64.97
C ASN A 217 -18.17 21.05 -64.62
N ASP A 218 -18.36 21.35 -63.34
CA ASP A 218 -19.54 22.00 -62.79
C ASP A 218 -19.27 23.46 -62.35
N GLY A 219 -18.19 24.07 -62.80
CA GLY A 219 -17.84 25.45 -62.44
C GLY A 219 -17.27 25.64 -61.04
N VAL A 220 -16.97 24.54 -60.33
CA VAL A 220 -16.40 24.54 -58.97
C VAL A 220 -14.88 24.61 -59.00
N SER A 221 -14.28 25.31 -58.06
CA SER A 221 -12.82 25.29 -57.79
C SER A 221 -12.55 24.70 -56.41
N VAL A 222 -11.46 23.98 -56.27
CA VAL A 222 -11.02 23.43 -54.96
C VAL A 222 -10.27 24.51 -54.21
N SER A 223 -10.68 24.77 -52.99
CA SER A 223 -10.02 25.72 -52.08
C SER A 223 -9.71 25.03 -50.74
N VAL A 224 -8.57 25.36 -50.17
CA VAL A 224 -8.12 24.84 -48.86
C VAL A 224 -8.24 25.94 -47.82
N LYS A 225 -8.95 25.64 -46.75
CA LYS A 225 -9.16 26.56 -45.62
C LYS A 225 -8.59 25.98 -44.33
N SER A 226 -7.88 26.78 -43.59
CA SER A 226 -7.52 26.45 -42.20
C SER A 226 -8.70 26.67 -41.27
N GLU A 227 -8.94 25.71 -40.37
CA GLU A 227 -10.03 25.76 -39.37
C GLU A 227 -9.49 25.59 -37.94
N ILE A 228 -8.41 26.31 -37.61
CA ILE A 228 -7.94 26.37 -36.22
C ILE A 228 -9.02 27.05 -35.39
N ALA A 229 -9.58 26.35 -34.41
CA ALA A 229 -10.65 26.86 -33.58
C ALA A 229 -10.15 27.31 -32.19
N VAL A 230 -10.72 28.36 -31.66
CA VAL A 230 -10.45 28.85 -30.28
C VAL A 230 -10.77 27.75 -29.24
N LYS A 231 -11.68 26.85 -29.54
CA LYS A 231 -12.08 25.73 -28.70
C LYS A 231 -10.91 24.77 -28.35
N GLY A 232 -9.84 24.78 -29.15
CA GLY A 232 -8.59 24.01 -28.90
C GLY A 232 -7.48 24.82 -28.22
N LEU A 233 -7.73 26.07 -27.83
CA LEU A 233 -6.70 26.97 -27.30
C LEU A 233 -6.01 26.39 -26.06
N TYR A 234 -6.80 25.76 -25.18
CA TYR A 234 -6.29 25.12 -23.95
C TYR A 234 -5.59 23.77 -24.19
N SER A 235 -5.72 23.18 -25.38
CA SER A 235 -5.18 21.83 -25.66
C SER A 235 -3.66 21.76 -25.69
N ASN A 236 -2.99 22.89 -25.86
CA ASN A 236 -1.54 23.00 -25.97
C ASN A 236 -0.89 23.77 -24.79
N ILE A 237 -1.67 24.04 -23.73
CA ILE A 237 -1.11 24.64 -22.53
C ILE A 237 -0.37 23.57 -21.74
N ILE A 238 0.91 23.83 -21.44
CA ILE A 238 1.80 22.93 -20.72
C ILE A 238 2.23 23.61 -19.42
N PRO A 239 2.15 22.92 -18.27
CA PRO A 239 2.66 23.46 -17.02
C PRO A 239 4.18 23.54 -17.01
N TYR A 240 4.72 24.70 -16.66
CA TYR A 240 6.15 24.93 -16.42
C TYR A 240 6.39 25.25 -14.95
N ILE A 241 7.59 24.95 -14.47
CA ILE A 241 8.03 25.32 -13.13
C ILE A 241 8.92 26.53 -13.23
N LYS A 242 8.69 27.54 -12.40
CA LYS A 242 9.54 28.70 -12.18
C LYS A 242 10.23 28.54 -10.83
N GLN A 243 11.54 28.77 -10.75
CA GLN A 243 12.25 28.84 -9.48
C GLN A 243 12.12 30.23 -8.88
N ASP A 244 12.00 30.31 -7.56
CA ASP A 244 11.95 31.59 -6.88
C ASP A 244 13.24 32.38 -7.14
N GLY A 245 13.07 33.62 -7.63
CA GLY A 245 14.20 34.50 -8.00
C GLY A 245 14.81 34.26 -9.39
N ASP A 246 14.26 33.34 -10.18
CA ASP A 246 14.63 33.12 -11.58
C ASP A 246 13.42 33.36 -12.50
N ASP A 247 13.60 34.17 -13.53
CA ASP A 247 12.51 34.45 -14.49
C ASP A 247 12.36 33.42 -15.60
N ASN A 248 13.27 32.42 -15.65
CA ASN A 248 13.20 31.38 -16.64
C ASN A 248 12.13 30.32 -16.30
N LEU A 249 11.44 29.85 -17.33
CA LEU A 249 10.47 28.77 -17.24
C LEU A 249 11.16 27.45 -17.59
N TYR A 250 11.08 26.49 -16.68
CA TYR A 250 11.65 25.15 -16.90
C TYR A 250 10.55 24.14 -17.18
N PRO A 251 10.67 23.33 -18.25
CA PRO A 251 9.75 22.22 -18.44
C PRO A 251 9.86 21.26 -17.27
N THR A 252 8.77 20.63 -16.87
CA THR A 252 8.74 19.63 -15.81
C THR A 252 9.47 18.35 -16.29
N ALA A 253 10.80 18.38 -16.29
CA ALA A 253 11.62 17.32 -16.90
C ALA A 253 11.82 16.10 -16.00
N GLY A 254 11.72 16.23 -14.66
CA GLY A 254 11.91 15.11 -13.74
C GLY A 254 10.59 14.42 -13.39
N GLU A 255 10.53 13.09 -13.53
CA GLU A 255 9.32 12.28 -13.26
C GLU A 255 8.78 12.51 -11.83
N GLY A 256 9.65 12.65 -10.82
CA GLY A 256 9.24 12.94 -9.45
C GLY A 256 8.51 14.29 -9.32
N ARG A 257 8.97 15.34 -9.99
CA ARG A 257 8.29 16.66 -10.00
C ARG A 257 6.95 16.60 -10.74
N LYS A 258 6.89 15.88 -11.86
CA LYS A 258 5.63 15.64 -12.58
C LYS A 258 4.62 14.96 -11.68
N LYS A 259 5.04 13.94 -10.93
CA LYS A 259 4.16 13.20 -10.02
C LYS A 259 3.65 14.08 -8.87
N LEU A 260 4.50 14.92 -8.27
CA LEU A 260 4.06 15.89 -7.25
C LEU A 260 3.04 16.88 -7.81
N LEU A 261 3.25 17.38 -9.03
CA LEU A 261 2.30 18.29 -9.69
C LEU A 261 0.98 17.57 -9.99
N VAL A 262 1.02 16.30 -10.37
CA VAL A 262 -0.17 15.46 -10.55
C VAL A 262 -0.99 15.38 -9.25
N TYR A 263 -0.34 15.09 -8.11
CA TYR A 263 -1.03 15.09 -6.81
C TYR A 263 -1.61 16.47 -6.49
N SER A 264 -0.88 17.55 -6.74
CA SER A 264 -1.38 18.93 -6.52
C SER A 264 -2.59 19.24 -7.39
N ILE A 265 -2.62 18.79 -8.64
CA ILE A 265 -3.77 18.95 -9.53
C ILE A 265 -4.99 18.17 -9.03
N TYR A 266 -4.81 16.91 -8.64
CA TYR A 266 -5.90 16.12 -8.06
C TYR A 266 -6.40 16.75 -6.76
N ASP A 267 -5.50 17.33 -5.98
CA ASP A 267 -5.83 18.04 -4.75
C ASP A 267 -6.72 19.25 -5.01
N LEU A 268 -6.38 20.07 -6.00
CA LEU A 268 -7.20 21.20 -6.44
C LEU A 268 -8.56 20.73 -6.98
N LEU A 269 -8.57 19.73 -7.88
CA LEU A 269 -9.81 19.20 -8.47
C LEU A 269 -10.76 18.63 -7.41
N SER A 270 -10.22 18.01 -6.37
CA SER A 270 -11.03 17.47 -5.29
C SER A 270 -11.59 18.55 -4.36
N SER A 271 -10.89 19.68 -4.19
CA SER A 271 -11.39 20.82 -3.42
C SER A 271 -12.47 21.60 -4.16
N GLU A 272 -12.44 21.58 -5.50
CA GLU A 272 -13.49 22.17 -6.35
C GLU A 272 -14.63 21.19 -6.65
N SER A 273 -14.47 19.91 -6.25
CA SER A 273 -15.52 18.90 -6.45
C SER A 273 -16.76 19.25 -5.64
N ASP A 274 -17.92 18.91 -6.19
CA ASP A 274 -19.23 19.14 -5.57
C ASP A 274 -19.25 18.63 -4.12
N GLU A 275 -19.31 19.52 -3.12
CA GLU A 275 -19.40 19.19 -1.69
C GLU A 275 -20.56 18.23 -1.35
N LYS A 276 -21.49 18.05 -2.28
CA LYS A 276 -22.61 17.11 -2.18
C LYS A 276 -22.18 15.65 -2.37
N LYS A 277 -21.00 15.40 -2.94
CA LYS A 277 -20.50 14.04 -3.19
C LYS A 277 -19.53 13.56 -2.13
N ILE A 278 -19.37 12.25 -2.08
CA ILE A 278 -18.41 11.55 -1.24
C ILE A 278 -17.20 11.19 -2.10
N ASN A 279 -16.04 11.77 -1.78
CA ASN A 279 -14.82 11.53 -2.54
C ASN A 279 -14.14 10.23 -2.09
N ILE A 280 -13.85 9.33 -3.05
CA ILE A 280 -13.07 8.11 -2.86
C ILE A 280 -11.77 8.26 -3.66
N PHE A 281 -10.63 8.00 -3.02
CA PHE A 281 -9.33 8.02 -3.65
C PHE A 281 -8.79 6.60 -3.83
N LEU A 282 -8.45 6.26 -5.05
CA LEU A 282 -7.75 5.04 -5.41
C LEU A 282 -6.36 5.44 -5.91
N VAL A 283 -5.31 5.03 -5.23
CA VAL A 283 -3.93 5.44 -5.51
C VAL A 283 -3.10 4.20 -5.77
N GLU A 284 -2.53 4.09 -6.96
CA GLU A 284 -1.71 2.97 -7.38
C GLU A 284 -0.23 3.35 -7.34
N GLU A 285 0.54 2.58 -6.57
CA GLU A 285 2.00 2.72 -6.43
C GLU A 285 2.48 4.18 -6.35
N PRO A 286 2.05 4.92 -5.33
CA PRO A 286 2.38 6.35 -5.21
C PRO A 286 3.88 6.63 -5.13
N GLU A 287 4.67 5.64 -4.75
CA GLU A 287 6.13 5.71 -4.65
C GLU A 287 6.87 5.82 -5.98
N ASN A 288 6.27 5.39 -7.09
CA ASN A 288 6.97 5.31 -8.37
C ASN A 288 7.57 6.65 -8.77
N HIS A 289 8.86 6.64 -9.11
CA HIS A 289 9.66 7.82 -9.46
C HIS A 289 9.86 8.87 -8.35
N LEU A 290 9.44 8.58 -7.10
CA LEU A 290 9.67 9.47 -5.96
C LEU A 290 10.90 9.03 -5.15
N HIS A 291 11.77 10.00 -4.81
CA HIS A 291 12.84 9.78 -3.85
C HIS A 291 12.25 9.53 -2.44
N LYS A 292 12.96 8.75 -1.61
CA LYS A 292 12.55 8.38 -0.25
C LYS A 292 11.92 9.51 0.56
N SER A 293 12.54 10.70 0.57
CA SER A 293 12.03 11.84 1.33
C SER A 293 10.65 12.31 0.86
N LEU A 294 10.39 12.24 -0.45
CA LEU A 294 9.09 12.60 -1.02
C LEU A 294 8.03 11.53 -0.78
N GLN A 295 8.42 10.26 -0.74
CA GLN A 295 7.51 9.16 -0.34
C GLN A 295 7.03 9.34 1.11
N ILE A 296 7.94 9.72 2.02
CA ILE A 296 7.60 10.00 3.42
C ILE A 296 6.69 11.23 3.54
N ALA A 297 6.96 12.30 2.77
CA ALA A 297 6.09 13.48 2.74
C ALA A 297 4.69 13.14 2.20
N LEU A 298 4.63 12.31 1.15
CA LEU A 298 3.36 11.83 0.61
C LEU A 298 2.60 10.96 1.61
N SER A 299 3.29 10.10 2.35
CA SER A 299 2.71 9.34 3.47
C SER A 299 1.99 10.26 4.46
N GLN A 300 2.64 11.36 4.84
CA GLN A 300 2.03 12.34 5.74
C GLN A 300 0.73 12.91 5.15
N ILE A 301 0.73 13.33 3.90
CA ILE A 301 -0.46 13.88 3.22
C ILE A 301 -1.59 12.84 3.19
N LEU A 302 -1.33 11.63 2.70
CA LEU A 302 -2.35 10.59 2.51
C LEU A 302 -3.00 10.13 3.83
N PHE A 303 -2.22 10.03 4.91
CA PHE A 303 -2.74 9.46 6.15
C PHE A 303 -3.18 10.49 7.19
N THR A 304 -2.74 11.74 7.13
CA THR A 304 -3.12 12.78 8.10
C THR A 304 -4.17 13.76 7.59
N ASP A 305 -4.26 14.01 6.27
CA ASP A 305 -5.25 14.92 5.72
C ASP A 305 -6.65 14.25 5.70
N GLU A 306 -7.65 14.96 6.25
CA GLU A 306 -9.05 14.51 6.27
C GLU A 306 -9.68 14.39 4.88
N LYS A 307 -9.13 15.05 3.88
CA LYS A 307 -9.54 14.96 2.50
C LYS A 307 -9.45 13.52 1.97
N TYR A 308 -8.42 12.78 2.38
CA TYR A 308 -8.21 11.37 2.04
C TYR A 308 -8.92 10.44 3.03
N ARG A 309 -10.13 10.79 3.45
CA ARG A 309 -10.92 9.98 4.40
C ARG A 309 -11.23 8.59 3.87
N TYR A 310 -11.55 8.46 2.58
CA TYR A 310 -11.84 7.19 1.92
C TYR A 310 -10.73 6.92 0.90
N LEU A 311 -9.75 6.13 1.32
CA LEU A 311 -8.49 5.93 0.62
C LEU A 311 -8.21 4.44 0.43
N PHE A 312 -7.85 4.06 -0.79
CA PHE A 312 -7.37 2.73 -1.14
C PHE A 312 -6.03 2.90 -1.86
N VAL A 313 -4.96 2.42 -1.26
CA VAL A 313 -3.59 2.54 -1.78
C VAL A 313 -3.03 1.16 -2.05
N THR A 314 -2.44 0.97 -3.22
CA THR A 314 -1.55 -0.17 -3.47
C THR A 314 -0.11 0.33 -3.41
N THR A 315 0.76 -0.39 -2.72
CA THR A 315 2.16 0.02 -2.58
C THR A 315 3.10 -1.16 -2.41
N HIS A 316 4.35 -0.97 -2.83
CA HIS A 316 5.49 -1.83 -2.55
C HIS A 316 6.53 -1.13 -1.66
N SER A 317 6.29 0.13 -1.28
CA SER A 317 7.25 0.91 -0.52
C SER A 317 6.89 1.00 0.95
N PRO A 318 7.78 0.58 1.86
CA PRO A 318 7.61 0.80 3.29
C PRO A 318 7.54 2.30 3.64
N PHE A 319 8.20 3.17 2.87
CA PHE A 319 8.28 4.60 3.16
C PHE A 319 6.95 5.35 3.03
N VAL A 320 6.07 4.86 2.15
CA VAL A 320 4.71 5.40 1.98
C VAL A 320 3.84 5.13 3.23
N LEU A 321 4.23 4.19 4.07
CA LEU A 321 3.46 3.74 5.23
C LEU A 321 3.93 4.32 6.57
N TYR A 322 4.99 5.16 6.58
CA TYR A 322 5.60 5.65 7.83
C TYR A 322 4.66 6.46 8.72
N GLU A 323 3.65 7.09 8.16
CA GLU A 323 2.66 7.89 8.91
C GLU A 323 1.29 7.21 9.04
N MET A 324 1.20 5.93 8.66
CA MET A 324 -0.08 5.19 8.73
C MET A 324 -0.62 5.13 10.17
N ASN A 325 -1.91 5.30 10.30
CA ASN A 325 -2.69 5.11 11.53
C ASN A 325 -4.17 4.93 11.17
N ASN A 326 -4.90 4.13 11.92
CA ASN A 326 -6.31 3.83 11.67
C ASN A 326 -6.58 3.34 10.24
N VAL A 327 -5.82 2.34 9.80
CA VAL A 327 -5.85 1.79 8.45
C VAL A 327 -6.06 0.29 8.45
N SER A 328 -6.70 -0.25 7.43
CA SER A 328 -6.67 -1.69 7.16
C SER A 328 -5.42 -2.04 6.35
N LEU A 329 -4.56 -2.84 6.93
CA LEU A 329 -3.45 -3.51 6.25
C LEU A 329 -4.01 -4.76 5.57
N ILE A 330 -3.81 -4.90 4.28
CA ILE A 330 -4.36 -5.98 3.48
C ILE A 330 -3.22 -6.59 2.67
N ARG A 331 -2.79 -7.76 3.11
CA ARG A 331 -1.82 -8.58 2.38
C ARG A 331 -2.55 -9.43 1.36
N VAL A 332 -2.15 -9.30 0.10
CA VAL A 332 -2.60 -10.19 -0.98
C VAL A 332 -1.45 -11.14 -1.30
N PHE A 333 -1.72 -12.43 -1.26
CA PHE A 333 -0.71 -13.47 -1.48
C PHE A 333 -1.32 -14.64 -2.26
N SER A 334 -0.47 -15.47 -2.85
CA SER A 334 -0.88 -16.65 -3.60
C SER A 334 -0.21 -17.87 -3.01
N ASP A 335 -1.02 -18.84 -2.63
CA ASP A 335 -0.61 -20.20 -2.42
C ASP A 335 -1.06 -21.03 -3.64
N GLN A 336 -2.12 -21.75 -3.62
CA GLN A 336 -2.68 -22.39 -4.83
C GLN A 336 -3.69 -21.47 -5.55
N LYS A 337 -4.30 -20.56 -4.82
CA LYS A 337 -5.20 -19.51 -5.28
C LYS A 337 -4.82 -18.19 -4.63
N ILE A 338 -5.37 -17.08 -5.15
CA ILE A 338 -5.17 -15.78 -4.53
C ILE A 338 -6.04 -15.67 -3.28
N ASN A 339 -5.37 -15.38 -2.18
CA ASN A 339 -5.93 -15.17 -0.85
C ASN A 339 -5.60 -13.76 -0.36
N SER A 340 -6.27 -13.36 0.71
CA SER A 340 -5.94 -12.12 1.42
C SER A 340 -6.05 -12.33 2.92
N ALA A 341 -5.16 -11.67 3.64
CA ALA A 341 -5.24 -11.50 5.08
C ALA A 341 -5.37 -10.00 5.38
N SER A 342 -6.07 -9.64 6.43
CA SER A 342 -6.28 -8.23 6.76
C SER A 342 -6.22 -7.99 8.26
N TYR A 343 -5.62 -6.85 8.63
CA TYR A 343 -5.52 -6.39 10.01
C TYR A 343 -5.85 -4.90 10.09
N PHE A 344 -6.75 -4.51 11.00
CA PHE A 344 -7.00 -3.10 11.26
C PHE A 344 -5.96 -2.55 12.23
N TYR A 345 -5.01 -1.79 11.70
CA TYR A 345 -3.89 -1.23 12.43
C TYR A 345 -4.22 0.13 13.02
N THR A 346 -4.04 0.26 14.32
CA THR A 346 -4.06 1.53 15.06
C THR A 346 -2.79 1.63 15.87
N VAL A 347 -2.12 2.78 15.79
CA VAL A 347 -0.94 3.04 16.63
C VAL A 347 -1.38 3.06 18.09
N PRO A 348 -0.80 2.24 19.00
CA PRO A 348 -1.13 2.28 20.41
C PRO A 348 -0.82 3.65 21.03
N ASP A 349 -1.66 4.14 21.95
CA ASP A 349 -1.54 5.47 22.56
C ASP A 349 -0.16 5.75 23.17
N CYS A 350 0.47 4.73 23.75
CA CYS A 350 1.82 4.85 24.33
C CYS A 350 2.91 5.12 23.27
N TYR A 351 2.66 4.81 21.99
CA TYR A 351 3.59 5.00 20.89
C TYR A 351 3.22 6.15 19.94
N GLU A 352 2.14 6.89 20.21
CA GLU A 352 1.67 7.93 19.28
C GLU A 352 2.74 8.99 18.99
N LYS A 353 3.53 9.38 19.97
CA LYS A 353 4.68 10.30 19.81
C LYS A 353 5.85 9.70 19.02
N ASN A 354 5.95 8.37 19.00
CA ASN A 354 7.00 7.59 18.33
C ASN A 354 6.45 6.79 17.14
N ARG A 355 5.26 7.15 16.64
CA ARG A 355 4.56 6.48 15.54
C ARG A 355 5.47 6.16 14.36
N LYS A 356 6.26 7.13 13.94
CA LYS A 356 7.20 6.98 12.83
C LYS A 356 8.25 5.90 13.06
N MET A 357 8.72 5.76 14.29
CA MET A 357 9.71 4.73 14.65
C MET A 357 9.06 3.34 14.64
N LEU A 358 7.89 3.20 15.26
CA LEU A 358 7.14 1.95 15.25
C LEU A 358 6.80 1.51 13.83
N ASN A 359 6.23 2.41 13.03
CA ASN A 359 5.85 2.12 11.64
C ASN A 359 7.05 1.77 10.78
N ARG A 360 8.20 2.43 10.97
CA ARG A 360 9.40 2.16 10.18
C ARG A 360 9.82 0.68 10.22
N TYR A 361 9.85 0.11 11.41
CA TYR A 361 10.23 -1.30 11.58
C TYR A 361 9.12 -2.24 11.13
N LEU A 362 7.87 -1.94 11.49
CA LEU A 362 6.72 -2.71 11.08
C LEU A 362 6.57 -2.78 9.56
N THR A 363 6.74 -1.66 8.87
CA THR A 363 6.53 -1.59 7.41
C THR A 363 7.57 -2.38 6.62
N GLU A 364 8.78 -2.55 7.13
CA GLU A 364 9.76 -3.43 6.51
C GLU A 364 9.39 -4.91 6.73
N ALA A 365 8.95 -5.26 7.94
CA ALA A 365 8.56 -6.63 8.29
C ALA A 365 7.32 -7.13 7.51
N ILE A 366 6.29 -6.29 7.31
CA ILE A 366 5.06 -6.74 6.62
C ILE A 366 5.26 -7.04 5.12
N PHE A 367 6.36 -6.57 4.51
CA PHE A 367 6.71 -6.93 3.14
C PHE A 367 7.50 -8.24 3.04
N ALA A 368 7.94 -8.80 4.17
CA ALA A 368 8.63 -10.09 4.20
C ALA A 368 7.65 -11.26 4.13
N ASN A 369 8.17 -12.44 3.77
CA ASN A 369 7.44 -13.71 3.85
C ASN A 369 7.61 -14.36 5.21
N LYS A 370 8.83 -14.21 5.79
CA LYS A 370 9.21 -14.74 7.09
C LYS A 370 9.99 -13.68 7.86
N VAL A 371 9.71 -13.52 9.14
CA VAL A 371 10.34 -12.53 10.01
C VAL A 371 10.94 -13.20 11.24
N LEU A 372 12.24 -12.99 11.47
CA LEU A 372 12.90 -13.36 12.73
C LEU A 372 12.93 -12.12 13.65
N LEU A 373 12.13 -12.16 14.70
CA LEU A 373 12.07 -11.13 15.72
C LEU A 373 13.15 -11.38 16.79
N VAL A 374 14.01 -10.39 17.03
CA VAL A 374 15.10 -10.45 18.02
C VAL A 374 15.05 -9.25 18.96
N GLU A 375 15.68 -9.34 20.13
CA GLU A 375 15.59 -8.27 21.14
C GLU A 375 16.29 -6.99 20.74
N GLY A 376 17.49 -7.09 20.18
CA GLY A 376 18.33 -5.92 19.97
C GLY A 376 19.22 -5.96 18.73
N PRO A 377 20.02 -4.90 18.56
CA PRO A 377 20.89 -4.76 17.39
C PRO A 377 22.05 -5.75 17.35
N SER A 378 22.47 -6.32 18.48
CA SER A 378 23.56 -7.32 18.52
C SER A 378 23.14 -8.61 17.85
N GLU A 379 21.94 -9.11 18.20
CA GLU A 379 21.34 -10.29 17.56
C GLU A 379 21.08 -10.02 16.08
N LEU A 380 20.49 -8.86 15.75
CA LEU A 380 20.23 -8.47 14.38
C LEU A 380 21.47 -8.60 13.51
N MET A 381 22.57 -7.92 13.90
CA MET A 381 23.79 -7.90 13.11
C MET A 381 24.47 -9.27 13.00
N LEU A 382 24.52 -10.02 14.10
CA LEU A 382 25.11 -11.36 14.09
C LEU A 382 24.29 -12.31 13.21
N PHE A 383 22.98 -12.29 13.32
CA PHE A 383 22.10 -13.22 12.59
C PHE A 383 22.07 -12.88 11.09
N GLU A 384 22.06 -11.62 10.70
CA GLU A 384 22.25 -11.21 9.31
C GLU A 384 23.58 -11.68 8.74
N LYS A 385 24.69 -11.54 9.50
CA LYS A 385 26.01 -12.07 9.10
C LYS A 385 25.95 -13.59 8.88
N ILE A 386 25.38 -14.32 9.81
CA ILE A 386 25.28 -15.79 9.70
C ILE A 386 24.42 -16.19 8.51
N LEU A 387 23.25 -15.59 8.36
CA LEU A 387 22.36 -15.85 7.23
C LEU A 387 23.03 -15.53 5.89
N SER A 388 23.77 -14.41 5.79
CA SER A 388 24.50 -14.06 4.56
C SER A 388 25.56 -15.09 4.16
N VAL A 389 26.17 -15.80 5.13
CA VAL A 389 27.16 -16.86 4.89
C VAL A 389 26.49 -18.18 4.51
N VAL A 390 25.35 -18.50 5.15
CA VAL A 390 24.67 -19.80 4.95
C VAL A 390 23.72 -19.75 3.77
N ARG A 391 23.01 -18.64 3.58
CA ARG A 391 22.03 -18.40 2.53
C ARG A 391 22.20 -17.00 1.94
N PRO A 392 23.15 -16.79 1.02
CA PRO A 392 23.58 -15.48 0.55
C PRO A 392 22.49 -14.56 0.02
N PHE A 393 21.31 -15.10 -0.35
CA PHE A 393 20.18 -14.35 -0.90
C PHE A 393 18.91 -14.46 -0.03
N TYR A 394 19.07 -14.65 1.29
CA TYR A 394 17.95 -14.84 2.22
C TYR A 394 16.92 -13.70 2.15
N GLU A 395 17.35 -12.47 1.93
CA GLU A 395 16.45 -11.31 1.76
C GLU A 395 15.61 -11.44 0.47
N ALA A 396 16.20 -11.91 -0.62
CA ALA A 396 15.48 -12.14 -1.88
C ALA A 396 14.45 -13.28 -1.75
N ASP A 397 14.67 -14.21 -0.83
CA ASP A 397 13.73 -15.27 -0.46
C ASP A 397 12.60 -14.73 0.46
N GLY A 398 12.64 -13.46 0.80
CA GLY A 398 11.65 -12.79 1.65
C GLY A 398 11.85 -13.02 3.13
N VAL A 399 13.06 -13.31 3.59
CA VAL A 399 13.42 -13.41 5.01
C VAL A 399 13.88 -12.05 5.51
N TYR A 400 13.37 -11.63 6.67
CA TYR A 400 13.74 -10.37 7.30
C TYR A 400 14.04 -10.58 8.80
N VAL A 401 15.11 -9.97 9.31
CA VAL A 401 15.44 -9.97 10.73
C VAL A 401 15.06 -8.64 11.33
N LEU A 402 14.24 -8.63 12.37
CA LEU A 402 13.71 -7.42 13.01
C LEU A 402 14.13 -7.34 14.48
N ALA A 403 14.91 -6.34 14.85
CA ALA A 403 15.16 -6.01 16.24
C ALA A 403 13.99 -5.21 16.83
N VAL A 404 13.27 -5.78 17.80
CA VAL A 404 12.07 -5.14 18.40
C VAL A 404 12.44 -3.97 19.33
N GLY A 405 13.66 -3.95 19.85
CA GLY A 405 14.12 -2.91 20.77
C GLY A 405 13.21 -2.74 21.99
N GLY A 406 13.01 -1.51 22.43
CA GLY A 406 12.13 -1.21 23.57
C GLY A 406 10.64 -1.29 23.32
N ILE A 407 10.17 -1.70 22.11
CA ILE A 407 8.75 -1.80 21.75
C ILE A 407 8.15 -3.13 22.27
N GLY A 408 8.96 -4.20 22.26
CA GLY A 408 8.51 -5.54 22.63
C GLY A 408 7.93 -6.35 21.47
N PHE A 409 7.82 -7.66 21.67
CA PHE A 409 7.43 -8.61 20.62
C PHE A 409 5.94 -8.55 20.29
N GLU A 410 5.09 -8.38 21.32
CA GLU A 410 3.63 -8.48 21.18
C GLU A 410 3.06 -7.47 20.19
N ALA A 411 3.69 -6.28 20.08
CA ALA A 411 3.26 -5.24 19.15
C ALA A 411 3.38 -5.68 17.67
N TYR A 412 4.31 -6.59 17.37
CA TYR A 412 4.56 -7.09 16.02
C TYR A 412 3.88 -8.42 15.75
N VAL A 413 3.94 -9.36 16.70
CA VAL A 413 3.43 -10.73 16.55
C VAL A 413 1.97 -10.73 16.14
N ALA A 414 1.10 -10.01 16.86
CA ALA A 414 -0.33 -9.95 16.56
C ALA A 414 -0.64 -9.45 15.14
N ILE A 415 0.19 -8.54 14.60
CA ILE A 415 0.02 -8.01 13.25
C ILE A 415 0.51 -9.02 12.22
N LEU A 416 1.69 -9.62 12.43
CA LEU A 416 2.30 -10.58 11.53
C LEU A 416 1.43 -11.84 11.41
N ASP A 417 0.92 -12.36 12.53
CA ASP A 417 -0.01 -13.51 12.56
C ASP A 417 -1.30 -13.21 11.79
N ALA A 418 -1.92 -12.06 12.07
CA ALA A 418 -3.15 -11.67 11.38
C ALA A 418 -2.97 -11.44 9.87
N LEU A 419 -1.75 -11.14 9.44
CA LEU A 419 -1.37 -11.00 8.03
C LEU A 419 -0.82 -12.31 7.42
N GLU A 420 -0.86 -13.40 8.17
CA GLU A 420 -0.32 -14.72 7.75
C GLU A 420 1.16 -14.64 7.32
N ILE A 421 1.95 -13.86 8.05
CA ILE A 421 3.40 -13.77 7.86
C ILE A 421 4.06 -14.66 8.91
N VAL A 422 4.84 -15.61 8.46
CA VAL A 422 5.58 -16.51 9.37
C VAL A 422 6.51 -15.68 10.23
N ASN A 423 6.40 -15.82 11.55
CA ASN A 423 7.27 -15.11 12.48
C ASN A 423 7.90 -16.07 13.49
N ILE A 424 9.20 -15.90 13.67
CA ILE A 424 10.04 -16.68 14.58
C ILE A 424 10.62 -15.72 15.59
N ILE A 425 10.67 -16.11 16.86
CA ILE A 425 11.05 -15.22 17.93
C ILE A 425 12.27 -15.78 18.65
N LYS A 426 13.32 -14.97 18.79
CA LYS A 426 14.48 -15.26 19.66
C LYS A 426 14.51 -14.24 20.79
N THR A 427 14.52 -14.72 22.05
CA THR A 427 14.49 -13.88 23.26
C THR A 427 15.41 -14.42 24.33
N ASP A 428 15.91 -13.53 25.21
CA ASP A 428 16.83 -13.86 26.30
C ASP A 428 16.10 -14.34 27.55
N ASN A 429 16.80 -15.15 28.35
CA ASN A 429 16.32 -15.63 29.65
C ASN A 429 16.68 -14.64 30.76
N ASP A 430 16.09 -13.44 30.65
CA ASP A 430 16.34 -12.33 31.55
C ASP A 430 15.72 -12.51 32.94
N LEU A 431 16.41 -11.98 33.95
CA LEU A 431 15.93 -11.87 35.33
C LEU A 431 15.79 -10.39 35.72
N ARG A 432 14.73 -10.04 36.43
CA ARG A 432 14.51 -8.68 36.91
C ARG A 432 14.43 -8.66 38.44
N HIS A 433 15.28 -7.87 39.09
CA HIS A 433 15.25 -7.70 40.54
C HIS A 433 13.96 -7.09 41.05
N VAL A 434 13.32 -7.76 41.99
CA VAL A 434 12.06 -7.32 42.68
C VAL A 434 12.45 -6.71 44.02
N LYS A 435 12.50 -5.39 44.08
CA LYS A 435 12.96 -4.63 45.26
C LYS A 435 12.21 -4.98 46.57
N SER A 436 10.93 -5.33 46.48
CA SER A 436 10.08 -5.63 47.67
C SER A 436 10.40 -6.97 48.31
N SER A 437 10.95 -7.94 47.60
CA SER A 437 11.21 -9.30 48.09
C SER A 437 12.66 -9.70 48.10
N GLY A 438 13.54 -8.90 47.47
CA GLY A 438 14.95 -9.26 47.25
C GLY A 438 15.15 -10.46 46.29
N LYS A 439 14.08 -10.91 45.63
CA LYS A 439 14.09 -12.01 44.65
C LYS A 439 14.17 -11.46 43.22
N TYR A 440 14.31 -12.35 42.27
CA TYR A 440 14.34 -12.03 40.85
C TYR A 440 13.15 -12.63 40.14
N SER A 441 12.34 -11.82 39.45
CA SER A 441 11.29 -12.32 38.57
C SER A 441 11.91 -12.87 37.28
N VAL A 442 11.35 -13.97 36.79
CA VAL A 442 11.80 -14.67 35.58
C VAL A 442 11.20 -13.98 34.34
N LEU A 443 11.84 -12.89 33.92
CA LEU A 443 11.32 -12.01 32.85
C LEU A 443 11.26 -12.73 31.51
N GLY A 444 12.29 -13.52 31.15
CA GLY A 444 12.31 -14.28 29.91
C GLY A 444 11.15 -15.29 29.80
N PHE A 445 10.86 -16.03 30.90
CA PHE A 445 9.73 -16.95 30.95
C PHE A 445 8.37 -16.23 30.87
N SER A 446 8.24 -15.12 31.59
CA SER A 446 7.04 -14.29 31.53
C SER A 446 6.80 -13.74 30.12
N ARG A 447 7.85 -13.37 29.42
CA ARG A 447 7.82 -12.89 28.04
C ARG A 447 7.39 -14.00 27.07
N CYS A 448 7.95 -15.21 27.19
CA CYS A 448 7.49 -16.37 26.41
C CYS A 448 6.00 -16.63 26.62
N ASN A 449 5.54 -16.69 27.87
CA ASN A 449 4.12 -16.88 28.19
C ASN A 449 3.23 -15.78 27.60
N SER A 450 3.68 -14.52 27.62
CA SER A 450 2.94 -13.40 27.03
C SER A 450 2.81 -13.53 25.51
N ILE A 451 3.91 -13.89 24.83
CA ILE A 451 3.95 -14.06 23.38
C ILE A 451 3.01 -15.18 22.94
N ILE A 452 3.04 -16.34 23.62
CA ILE A 452 2.22 -17.50 23.25
C ILE A 452 0.76 -17.36 23.74
N GLY A 453 0.47 -16.42 24.64
CA GLY A 453 -0.86 -16.24 25.22
C GLY A 453 -1.26 -17.29 26.26
N GLU A 454 -0.31 -18.14 26.71
CA GLU A 454 -0.53 -19.22 27.65
C GLU A 454 0.51 -19.20 28.79
N GLN A 455 0.13 -19.71 29.97
CA GLN A 455 1.01 -19.77 31.16
C GLN A 455 1.65 -21.15 31.30
N LEU A 456 2.55 -21.51 30.36
CA LEU A 456 3.22 -22.82 30.35
C LEU A 456 4.48 -22.83 31.23
N LEU A 457 5.26 -21.74 31.20
CA LEU A 457 6.48 -21.62 32.00
C LEU A 457 6.21 -21.03 33.37
N PRO A 458 6.91 -21.49 34.44
CA PRO A 458 6.72 -20.98 35.79
C PRO A 458 7.18 -19.52 35.91
N THR A 459 6.35 -18.67 36.55
CA THR A 459 6.64 -17.23 36.74
C THR A 459 7.02 -16.87 38.18
N SER A 460 7.21 -17.87 39.05
CA SER A 460 7.61 -17.65 40.45
C SER A 460 9.00 -17.03 40.54
N ALA A 461 9.14 -16.00 41.36
CA ALA A 461 10.43 -15.33 41.57
C ALA A 461 11.46 -16.26 42.25
N ILE A 462 12.67 -16.27 41.75
CA ILE A 462 13.81 -17.04 42.25
C ILE A 462 14.76 -16.19 43.10
N THR A 463 15.65 -16.83 43.86
CA THR A 463 16.62 -16.15 44.72
C THR A 463 17.97 -15.88 44.05
N GLY A 464 18.33 -16.73 43.09
CA GLY A 464 19.60 -16.61 42.35
C GLY A 464 19.55 -15.63 41.19
N ASN A 465 20.69 -15.10 40.79
CA ASN A 465 20.84 -14.15 39.68
C ASN A 465 22.07 -14.42 38.82
N THR A 466 22.72 -15.53 39.00
CA THR A 466 23.92 -15.89 38.23
C THR A 466 23.53 -16.42 36.84
N VAL A 467 24.50 -16.51 35.95
CA VAL A 467 24.34 -17.20 34.66
C VAL A 467 23.97 -18.68 34.88
N ASP A 468 24.57 -19.31 35.88
CA ASP A 468 24.28 -20.70 36.23
C ASP A 468 22.87 -20.88 36.75
N ASP A 469 22.33 -19.94 37.54
CA ASP A 469 20.91 -19.98 37.95
C ASP A 469 19.96 -19.91 36.75
N ARG A 470 20.27 -19.08 35.75
CA ARG A 470 19.48 -18.99 34.51
C ARG A 470 19.55 -20.27 33.69
N ARG A 471 20.77 -20.85 33.52
CA ARG A 471 20.98 -22.13 32.83
C ARG A 471 20.28 -23.29 33.54
N GLN A 472 20.30 -23.30 34.88
CA GLN A 472 19.59 -24.31 35.68
C GLN A 472 18.07 -24.18 35.50
N LEU A 473 17.53 -22.97 35.59
CA LEU A 473 16.13 -22.68 35.36
C LEU A 473 15.68 -23.13 33.96
N TYR A 474 16.49 -22.89 32.94
CA TYR A 474 16.27 -23.37 31.58
C TYR A 474 16.24 -24.90 31.52
N SER A 475 17.24 -25.56 32.10
CA SER A 475 17.37 -27.02 32.09
C SER A 475 16.25 -27.72 32.81
N ASP A 476 15.76 -27.17 33.95
CA ASP A 476 14.65 -27.70 34.72
C ASP A 476 13.32 -27.67 33.92
N ASN A 477 13.22 -26.79 32.92
CA ASN A 477 12.01 -26.58 32.11
C ASN A 477 12.22 -26.96 30.64
N ILE A 478 13.27 -27.67 30.28
CA ILE A 478 13.66 -27.95 28.89
C ILE A 478 12.54 -28.57 28.06
N THR A 479 11.77 -29.49 28.62
CA THR A 479 10.66 -30.15 27.91
C THR A 479 9.58 -29.16 27.48
N ILE A 480 9.22 -28.23 28.36
CA ILE A 480 8.22 -27.18 28.05
C ILE A 480 8.80 -26.19 27.03
N ILE A 481 10.08 -25.85 27.16
CA ILE A 481 10.76 -24.94 26.21
C ILE A 481 10.82 -25.55 24.82
N ASP A 482 11.08 -26.86 24.71
CA ASP A 482 11.09 -27.57 23.42
C ASP A 482 9.68 -27.68 22.81
N GLU A 483 8.64 -27.83 23.63
CA GLU A 483 7.25 -27.75 23.17
C GLU A 483 6.91 -26.34 22.64
N ILE A 484 7.34 -25.29 23.34
CA ILE A 484 7.16 -23.89 22.92
C ILE A 484 7.88 -23.63 21.59
N ARG A 485 9.12 -24.08 21.45
CA ARG A 485 9.87 -23.99 20.19
C ARG A 485 9.12 -24.64 19.03
N LYS A 486 8.62 -25.84 19.23
CA LYS A 486 7.99 -26.64 18.19
C LYS A 486 6.61 -26.14 17.78
N ASN A 487 5.83 -25.62 18.72
CA ASN A 487 4.43 -25.30 18.51
C ASN A 487 4.18 -23.80 18.25
N TYR A 488 5.11 -22.94 18.67
CA TYR A 488 4.93 -21.48 18.65
C TYR A 488 6.12 -20.71 18.03
N ASP A 489 7.16 -21.41 17.58
CA ASP A 489 8.38 -20.81 17.00
C ASP A 489 9.08 -19.78 17.91
N VAL A 490 8.96 -19.94 19.24
CA VAL A 490 9.61 -19.07 20.24
C VAL A 490 10.84 -19.77 20.81
N TYR A 491 11.99 -19.15 20.61
CA TYR A 491 13.32 -19.64 20.97
C TYR A 491 13.90 -18.84 22.12
N LEU A 492 13.86 -19.38 23.32
CA LEU A 492 14.48 -18.79 24.50
C LEU A 492 15.98 -19.13 24.55
N SER A 493 16.82 -18.15 24.86
CA SER A 493 18.22 -18.36 25.19
C SER A 493 18.39 -19.13 26.51
N LYS A 494 19.48 -19.87 26.68
CA LYS A 494 19.79 -20.48 28.00
C LYS A 494 20.07 -19.41 29.04
N ALA A 495 20.76 -18.36 28.65
CA ALA A 495 21.01 -17.17 29.43
C ALA A 495 20.74 -15.89 28.61
N ASP A 496 21.65 -15.55 27.73
CA ASP A 496 21.63 -14.43 26.79
C ASP A 496 22.51 -14.75 25.58
N LEU A 497 22.52 -13.87 24.57
CA LEU A 497 23.26 -14.06 23.32
C LEU A 497 24.74 -14.37 23.57
N GLU A 498 25.40 -13.55 24.37
CA GLU A 498 26.85 -13.62 24.59
C GLU A 498 27.25 -14.92 25.32
N ASN A 499 26.50 -15.29 26.37
CA ASN A 499 26.72 -16.54 27.11
C ASN A 499 26.39 -17.77 26.28
N ASP A 500 25.38 -17.72 25.42
CA ASP A 500 24.99 -18.82 24.53
C ASP A 500 26.04 -19.04 23.42
N LEU A 501 26.73 -17.98 22.95
CA LEU A 501 27.86 -18.07 22.03
C LEU A 501 29.09 -18.66 22.71
N ASP A 502 29.43 -18.17 23.91
CA ASP A 502 30.60 -18.56 24.66
C ASP A 502 30.57 -20.04 25.07
N GLU A 503 29.40 -20.64 25.23
CA GLU A 503 29.21 -22.06 25.60
C GLU A 503 29.98 -23.02 24.67
N PHE A 504 30.12 -22.68 23.38
CA PHE A 504 30.73 -23.58 22.39
C PHE A 504 31.76 -22.92 21.46
N LEU A 505 31.97 -21.62 21.57
CA LEU A 505 32.93 -20.85 20.78
C LEU A 505 33.94 -20.06 21.64
N HIS A 506 34.08 -20.37 22.94
CA HIS A 506 34.90 -19.62 23.85
C HIS A 506 36.33 -19.34 23.31
N SER A 507 37.03 -20.37 22.84
CA SER A 507 38.38 -20.25 22.32
C SER A 507 38.48 -19.36 21.08
N GLU A 508 37.50 -19.48 20.19
CA GLU A 508 37.40 -18.67 18.98
C GLU A 508 37.09 -17.21 19.32
N LEU A 509 36.17 -16.95 20.27
CA LEU A 509 35.81 -15.61 20.72
C LEU A 509 37.02 -14.92 21.38
N VAL A 510 37.75 -15.60 22.26
CA VAL A 510 39.00 -15.08 22.84
C VAL A 510 40.00 -14.70 21.74
N SER A 511 40.14 -15.55 20.72
CA SER A 511 41.07 -15.29 19.60
C SER A 511 40.62 -14.13 18.71
N TYR A 512 39.31 -13.99 18.45
CA TYR A 512 38.77 -12.92 17.60
C TYR A 512 38.82 -11.56 18.28
N LEU A 513 38.50 -11.51 19.57
CA LEU A 513 38.38 -10.26 20.33
C LEU A 513 39.66 -9.85 21.05
N ASP A 514 40.65 -10.76 21.16
CA ASP A 514 41.93 -10.57 21.88
C ASP A 514 41.69 -10.16 23.35
N VAL A 515 40.78 -10.87 24.04
CA VAL A 515 40.41 -10.62 25.44
C VAL A 515 40.28 -11.93 26.21
N ASP A 516 40.53 -11.90 27.52
CA ASP A 516 40.42 -13.07 28.39
C ASP A 516 38.97 -13.49 28.67
N ASP A 517 38.04 -12.51 28.72
CA ASP A 517 36.61 -12.72 28.98
C ASP A 517 35.78 -12.10 27.87
N PRO A 518 35.45 -12.85 26.83
CA PRO A 518 34.69 -12.38 25.69
C PRO A 518 33.25 -12.03 26.04
N VAL A 519 32.63 -12.68 27.03
CA VAL A 519 31.25 -12.39 27.43
C VAL A 519 31.16 -11.00 28.05
N VAL A 520 31.98 -10.71 29.04
CA VAL A 520 32.01 -9.39 29.69
C VAL A 520 32.38 -8.31 28.68
N TYR A 521 33.29 -8.59 27.75
CA TYR A 521 33.65 -7.65 26.69
C TYR A 521 32.44 -7.32 25.78
N LEU A 522 31.79 -8.31 25.24
CA LEU A 522 30.61 -8.13 24.38
C LEU A 522 29.45 -7.42 25.09
N GLN A 523 29.19 -7.74 26.36
CA GLN A 523 28.14 -7.11 27.17
C GLN A 523 28.41 -5.65 27.52
N ASN A 524 29.65 -5.22 27.67
CA ASN A 524 30.00 -3.86 28.10
C ASN A 524 29.69 -2.77 27.07
N ALA A 525 29.82 -3.08 25.77
CA ALA A 525 29.50 -2.14 24.69
C ALA A 525 28.81 -2.88 23.55
N LYS A 526 27.76 -3.60 23.88
CA LYS A 526 26.99 -4.59 23.05
C LYS A 526 27.09 -4.34 21.55
N HIS A 527 26.73 -3.16 21.11
CA HIS A 527 26.67 -2.83 19.70
C HIS A 527 28.05 -2.75 19.02
N PHE A 528 29.03 -2.07 19.64
CA PHE A 528 30.37 -1.85 19.03
C PHE A 528 31.19 -3.12 19.01
N HIS A 529 31.22 -3.86 20.12
CA HIS A 529 31.99 -5.09 20.21
C HIS A 529 31.44 -6.22 19.37
N MET A 530 30.10 -6.23 19.13
CA MET A 530 29.48 -7.15 18.19
C MET A 530 29.92 -6.86 16.75
N VAL A 531 30.04 -5.60 16.34
CA VAL A 531 30.60 -5.24 15.01
C VAL A 531 32.02 -5.79 14.85
N GLU A 532 32.88 -5.63 15.88
CA GLU A 532 34.22 -6.17 15.84
C GLU A 532 34.25 -7.69 15.69
N LEU A 533 33.38 -8.41 16.40
CA LEU A 533 33.24 -9.86 16.23
C LEU A 533 32.83 -10.24 14.82
N ILE A 534 31.84 -9.55 14.27
CA ILE A 534 31.30 -9.82 12.93
C ILE A 534 32.32 -9.63 11.81
N GLU A 535 33.22 -8.65 11.96
CA GLU A 535 34.31 -8.41 11.02
C GLU A 535 35.34 -9.53 11.01
N LYS A 536 35.56 -10.21 12.14
CA LYS A 536 36.60 -11.22 12.33
C LYS A 536 36.11 -12.67 12.26
N ILE A 537 34.85 -12.92 12.54
CA ILE A 537 34.29 -14.27 12.61
C ILE A 537 34.38 -15.01 11.26
N SER A 538 34.87 -16.27 11.31
CA SER A 538 35.02 -17.09 10.12
C SER A 538 33.67 -17.63 9.60
N ASP A 539 33.62 -17.91 8.31
CA ASP A 539 32.45 -18.57 7.71
C ASP A 539 32.18 -19.96 8.33
N ASN A 540 33.22 -20.64 8.76
CA ASN A 540 33.09 -21.93 9.42
C ASN A 540 32.40 -21.79 10.79
N ASP A 541 32.73 -20.76 11.56
CA ASP A 541 32.11 -20.54 12.85
C ASP A 541 30.70 -19.97 12.72
N CYS A 542 30.42 -19.17 11.68
CA CYS A 542 29.04 -18.85 11.30
C CYS A 542 28.21 -20.11 11.05
N ARG A 543 28.75 -21.11 10.34
CA ARG A 543 28.08 -22.40 10.11
C ARG A 543 27.95 -23.24 11.38
N LYS A 544 28.90 -23.17 12.32
CA LYS A 544 28.79 -23.81 13.65
C LYS A 544 27.61 -23.19 14.42
N ILE A 545 27.51 -21.86 14.47
CA ILE A 545 26.42 -21.15 15.15
C ILE A 545 25.07 -21.54 14.52
N TYR A 546 24.97 -21.48 13.21
CA TYR A 546 23.75 -21.85 12.47
C TYR A 546 23.24 -23.25 12.81
N ASN A 547 24.13 -24.22 13.00
CA ASN A 547 23.78 -25.60 13.31
C ASN A 547 23.63 -25.88 14.81
N HIS A 548 23.93 -24.89 15.68
CA HIS A 548 23.89 -25.10 17.13
C HIS A 548 22.46 -25.00 17.66
N TYR A 549 22.13 -25.83 18.65
CA TYR A 549 20.80 -25.88 19.27
C TYR A 549 20.31 -24.51 19.82
N ASN A 550 21.21 -23.72 20.45
CA ASN A 550 20.87 -22.40 21.00
C ASN A 550 20.40 -21.41 19.92
N PHE A 551 20.78 -21.64 18.67
CA PHE A 551 20.53 -20.79 17.51
C PHE A 551 19.64 -21.45 16.44
N ALA A 552 18.88 -22.48 16.83
CA ALA A 552 18.01 -23.23 15.91
C ALA A 552 16.97 -22.34 15.19
N CYS A 553 16.61 -21.18 15.75
CA CYS A 553 15.77 -20.16 15.07
C CYS A 553 16.32 -19.73 13.71
N LEU A 554 17.67 -19.70 13.54
CA LEU A 554 18.32 -19.38 12.26
C LEU A 554 18.05 -20.43 11.19
N LYS A 555 17.96 -21.70 11.61
CA LYS A 555 17.65 -22.79 10.70
C LYS A 555 16.19 -22.76 10.28
N GLU A 556 15.31 -22.54 11.22
CA GLU A 556 13.87 -22.45 10.99
C GLU A 556 13.51 -21.29 10.06
N ILE A 557 14.12 -20.13 10.23
CA ILE A 557 13.86 -18.98 9.36
C ILE A 557 14.44 -19.19 7.95
N ALA A 558 15.55 -19.92 7.81
CA ALA A 558 16.21 -20.15 6.54
C ALA A 558 15.56 -21.26 5.70
N GLU A 559 14.89 -22.23 6.30
CA GLU A 559 14.17 -23.32 5.65
C GLU A 559 12.79 -22.87 5.18
#